data_d28a4b65cbbe7c66851cfdfd4527f994
#
_entry.id   d28a4b65cbbe7c66851cfdfd4527f994
#
_cell.length_a   1.000
_cell.length_b   1.000
_cell.length_c   1.000
_cell.angle_alpha   90.00
_cell.angle_beta   90.00
_cell.angle_gamma   90.00
#
_symmetry.space_group_name_H-M   'P 1'
#
loop_
_entity.id
_entity.type
_entity.pdbx_description
1 polymer ?
#
loop_
_entity_poly.entity_id
_entity_poly.type
_entity_poly.pdbx_seq_one_letter_code
_entity_poly.pdbx_strand_id
1 'polypeptide(L)'
;MTKQTDKQFDNFQKKDQNHFKVVIFGSSRIKKNDSVYKKVEHLAMMLGEAGIDVVTGGGPGLMEAANAGHERGAKNTKVRSHSIGIGVKLLWRQRFNNAVEYKKEFNNFSQRLDEFMLLSDAIVV
;
A
#
# COMPACT_ATOMS: atom_id res chain seq x y z
N MET A 1 -14.87 -4.98 7.84
CA MET A 1 -13.44 -5.14 8.18
C MET A 1 -13.19 -4.60 9.57
N THR A 2 -12.56 -5.39 10.41
CA THR A 2 -12.12 -4.97 11.73
C THR A 2 -11.00 -3.94 11.62
N LYS A 3 -11.08 -2.88 12.43
CA LYS A 3 -10.00 -1.90 12.50
C LYS A 3 -8.73 -2.56 13.06
N GLN A 4 -7.66 -2.45 12.33
CA GLN A 4 -6.35 -2.86 12.78
C GLN A 4 -5.79 -1.88 13.80
N THR A 5 -5.16 -2.39 14.86
CA THR A 5 -4.42 -1.57 15.83
C THR A 5 -2.95 -1.44 15.40
N ASP A 6 -2.24 -0.44 15.95
CA ASP A 6 -0.79 -0.29 15.71
C ASP A 6 -0.02 -1.53 16.16
N LYS A 7 -0.45 -2.16 17.25
CA LYS A 7 0.16 -3.40 17.73
C LYS A 7 0.01 -4.55 16.72
N GLN A 8 -1.16 -4.65 16.08
CA GLN A 8 -1.38 -5.65 15.03
C GLN A 8 -0.49 -5.42 13.83
N PHE A 9 -0.29 -4.14 13.45
CA PHE A 9 0.62 -3.77 12.38
C PHE A 9 2.06 -4.16 12.73
N ASP A 10 2.53 -3.85 13.93
CA ASP A 10 3.88 -4.18 14.37
C ASP A 10 4.10 -5.70 14.39
N ASN A 11 3.11 -6.47 14.84
CA ASN A 11 3.17 -7.93 14.83
C ASN A 11 3.22 -8.48 13.41
N PHE A 12 2.41 -7.93 12.50
CA PHE A 12 2.43 -8.28 11.09
C PHE A 12 3.81 -7.99 10.50
N GLN A 13 4.35 -6.80 10.74
CA GLN A 13 5.65 -6.37 10.22
C GLN A 13 6.77 -7.32 10.64
N LYS A 14 6.77 -7.81 11.86
CA LYS A 14 7.74 -8.80 12.35
C LYS A 14 7.64 -10.13 11.61
N LYS A 15 6.43 -10.58 11.31
CA LYS A 15 6.20 -11.84 10.59
C LYS A 15 6.53 -11.73 9.11
N ASP A 16 6.43 -10.52 8.56
CA ASP A 16 6.56 -10.25 7.13
C ASP A 16 7.97 -9.78 6.73
N GLN A 17 8.97 -9.97 7.59
CA GLN A 17 10.32 -9.44 7.38
C GLN A 17 10.99 -9.90 6.08
N ASN A 18 10.64 -11.07 5.57
CA ASN A 18 11.28 -11.66 4.41
C ASN A 18 10.59 -11.34 3.08
N HIS A 19 9.47 -10.62 3.11
CA HIS A 19 8.78 -10.23 1.89
C HIS A 19 9.42 -9.00 1.27
N PHE A 20 9.70 -9.07 -0.01
CA PHE A 20 10.15 -7.92 -0.78
C PHE A 20 9.02 -6.89 -0.83
N LYS A 21 9.33 -5.63 -0.58
CA LYS A 21 8.33 -4.55 -0.51
C LYS A 21 8.65 -3.45 -1.50
N VAL A 22 7.66 -3.12 -2.33
CA VAL A 22 7.74 -2.01 -3.29
C VAL A 22 6.81 -0.90 -2.82
N VAL A 23 7.38 0.27 -2.58
CA VAL A 23 6.60 1.48 -2.28
C VAL A 23 6.23 2.16 -3.59
N ILE A 24 4.96 2.48 -3.76
CA ILE A 24 4.45 3.21 -4.92
C ILE A 24 3.94 4.56 -4.45
N PHE A 25 4.59 5.63 -4.89
CA PHE A 25 4.14 7.00 -4.67
C PHE A 25 3.32 7.48 -5.86
N GLY A 26 2.23 8.17 -5.60
CA GLY A 26 1.42 8.69 -6.68
C GLY A 26 0.33 9.64 -6.19
N SER A 27 -0.23 10.38 -7.15
CA SER A 27 -1.23 11.41 -6.90
C SER A 27 -2.56 10.84 -6.43
N SER A 28 -3.15 11.46 -5.41
CA SER A 28 -4.50 11.15 -4.93
C SER A 28 -5.60 11.60 -5.90
N ARG A 29 -5.25 12.41 -6.90
CA ARG A 29 -6.22 13.07 -7.82
C ARG A 29 -6.45 12.29 -9.12
N ILE A 30 -5.69 11.27 -9.41
CA ILE A 30 -5.83 10.49 -10.63
C ILE A 30 -7.10 9.64 -10.56
N LYS A 31 -7.92 9.74 -11.59
CA LYS A 31 -9.22 9.04 -11.66
C LYS A 31 -9.08 7.65 -12.29
N LYS A 32 -10.04 6.78 -12.01
CA LYS A 32 -10.04 5.40 -12.48
C LYS A 32 -10.02 5.25 -14.00
N ASN A 33 -10.55 6.22 -14.73
CA ASN A 33 -10.55 6.18 -16.21
C ASN A 33 -9.24 6.71 -16.82
N ASP A 34 -8.33 7.24 -16.00
CA ASP A 34 -7.05 7.73 -16.48
C ASP A 34 -6.13 6.57 -16.88
N SER A 35 -5.38 6.75 -17.97
CA SER A 35 -4.47 5.71 -18.45
C SER A 35 -3.35 5.42 -17.44
N VAL A 36 -2.92 6.41 -16.67
CA VAL A 36 -1.89 6.24 -15.64
C VAL A 36 -2.43 5.37 -14.50
N TYR A 37 -3.70 5.56 -14.11
CA TYR A 37 -4.33 4.70 -13.10
C TYR A 37 -4.28 3.24 -13.54
N LYS A 38 -4.64 2.97 -14.77
CA LYS A 38 -4.65 1.60 -15.32
C LYS A 38 -3.25 1.00 -15.39
N LYS A 39 -2.25 1.80 -15.72
CA LYS A 39 -0.85 1.34 -15.75
C LYS A 39 -0.35 0.96 -14.37
N VAL A 40 -0.64 1.77 -13.36
CA VAL A 40 -0.25 1.50 -11.99
C VAL A 40 -0.98 0.27 -11.45
N GLU A 41 -2.28 0.17 -11.72
CA GLU A 41 -3.07 -0.99 -11.34
C GLU A 41 -2.49 -2.28 -11.95
N HIS A 42 -2.12 -2.24 -13.22
CA HIS A 42 -1.52 -3.39 -13.91
C HIS A 42 -0.16 -3.76 -13.32
N LEU A 43 0.70 -2.78 -13.09
CA LEU A 43 2.00 -3.00 -12.46
C LEU A 43 1.83 -3.67 -11.09
N ALA A 44 0.93 -3.13 -10.28
CA ALA A 44 0.68 -3.66 -8.94
C ALA A 44 0.10 -5.09 -8.98
N MET A 45 -0.75 -5.38 -9.99
CA MET A 45 -1.26 -6.73 -10.20
C MET A 45 -0.12 -7.71 -10.47
N MET A 46 0.83 -7.32 -11.31
CA MET A 46 2.00 -8.14 -11.59
C MET A 46 2.84 -8.37 -10.34
N LEU A 47 2.99 -7.35 -9.49
CA LEU A 47 3.70 -7.48 -8.21
C LEU A 47 2.99 -8.45 -7.27
N GLY A 48 1.67 -8.36 -7.19
CA GLY A 48 0.86 -9.29 -6.40
C GLY A 48 0.99 -10.73 -6.87
N GLU A 49 0.96 -10.94 -8.19
CA GLU A 49 1.16 -12.26 -8.78
C GLU A 49 2.55 -12.83 -8.49
N ALA A 50 3.55 -11.94 -8.37
CA ALA A 50 4.92 -12.34 -8.05
C ALA A 50 5.17 -12.54 -6.54
N GLY A 51 4.17 -12.30 -5.69
CA GLY A 51 4.33 -12.44 -4.24
C GLY A 51 5.09 -11.29 -3.59
N ILE A 52 5.03 -10.11 -4.18
CA ILE A 52 5.72 -8.91 -3.70
C ILE A 52 4.72 -7.99 -3.00
N ASP A 53 5.05 -7.53 -1.80
CA ASP A 53 4.21 -6.59 -1.06
C ASP A 53 4.22 -5.21 -1.72
N VAL A 54 3.08 -4.54 -1.72
CA VAL A 54 2.94 -3.16 -2.18
C VAL A 54 2.60 -2.26 -1.01
N VAL A 55 3.33 -1.15 -0.90
CA VAL A 55 3.14 -0.15 0.15
C VAL A 55 2.80 1.18 -0.50
N THR A 56 1.73 1.82 -0.04
CA THR A 56 1.31 3.15 -0.54
C THR A 56 0.96 4.05 0.65
N GLY A 57 0.58 5.30 0.35
CA GLY A 57 -0.01 6.18 1.35
C GLY A 57 -1.43 5.80 1.79
N GLY A 58 -2.01 4.80 1.13
CA GLY A 58 -3.32 4.24 1.51
C GLY A 58 -4.52 5.06 1.08
N GLY A 59 -4.34 6.17 0.37
CA GLY A 59 -5.41 7.06 -0.07
C GLY A 59 -6.04 6.69 -1.41
N PRO A 60 -6.78 7.63 -1.99
CA PRO A 60 -7.40 7.43 -3.31
C PRO A 60 -6.41 7.66 -4.45
N GLY A 61 -6.89 7.61 -5.68
CA GLY A 61 -6.09 7.85 -6.87
C GLY A 61 -5.10 6.74 -7.15
N LEU A 62 -3.85 7.08 -7.43
CA LEU A 62 -2.83 6.09 -7.76
C LEU A 62 -2.52 5.14 -6.60
N MET A 63 -2.68 5.60 -5.36
CA MET A 63 -2.53 4.73 -4.19
C MET A 63 -3.57 3.61 -4.20
N GLU A 64 -4.82 3.95 -4.49
CA GLU A 64 -5.89 2.96 -4.63
C GLU A 64 -5.64 2.02 -5.81
N ALA A 65 -5.17 2.55 -6.94
CA ALA A 65 -4.81 1.73 -8.10
C ALA A 65 -3.78 0.67 -7.73
N ALA A 66 -2.75 1.07 -6.98
CA ALA A 66 -1.69 0.17 -6.55
C ALA A 66 -2.21 -0.88 -5.57
N ASN A 67 -2.93 -0.48 -4.54
CA ASN A 67 -3.47 -1.42 -3.56
C ASN A 67 -4.49 -2.37 -4.19
N ALA A 68 -5.41 -1.87 -5.01
CA ALA A 68 -6.44 -2.68 -5.66
C ALA A 68 -5.85 -3.65 -6.69
N GLY A 69 -4.90 -3.18 -7.49
CA GLY A 69 -4.21 -4.03 -8.46
C GLY A 69 -3.46 -5.16 -7.77
N HIS A 70 -2.72 -4.84 -6.72
CA HIS A 70 -2.00 -5.82 -5.91
C HIS A 70 -2.96 -6.88 -5.35
N GLU A 71 -4.09 -6.46 -4.79
CA GLU A 71 -5.09 -7.39 -4.22
C GLU A 71 -5.56 -8.38 -5.27
N ARG A 72 -5.85 -7.91 -6.48
CA ARG A 72 -6.28 -8.80 -7.58
C ARG A 72 -5.18 -9.78 -7.97
N GLY A 73 -3.95 -9.30 -8.10
CA GLY A 73 -2.82 -10.16 -8.46
C GLY A 73 -2.52 -11.21 -7.38
N ALA A 74 -2.60 -10.82 -6.13
CA ALA A 74 -2.36 -11.72 -5.01
C ALA A 74 -3.38 -12.87 -4.96
N LYS A 75 -4.60 -12.65 -5.42
CA LYS A 75 -5.63 -13.68 -5.50
C LYS A 75 -5.35 -14.73 -6.58
N ASN A 76 -4.52 -14.40 -7.55
CA ASN A 76 -4.21 -15.28 -8.69
C ASN A 76 -3.02 -16.19 -8.42
N THR A 77 -2.44 -16.13 -7.24
CA THR A 77 -1.26 -16.94 -6.91
C THR A 77 -1.37 -17.48 -5.48
N LYS A 78 -0.66 -18.57 -5.22
CA LYS A 78 -0.53 -19.14 -3.88
C LYS A 78 0.58 -18.47 -3.07
N VAL A 79 1.43 -17.70 -3.71
CA VAL A 79 2.49 -16.95 -3.03
C VAL A 79 1.87 -15.78 -2.29
N ARG A 80 2.05 -15.74 -0.97
CA ARG A 80 1.44 -14.70 -0.14
C ARG A 80 2.19 -13.39 -0.28
N SER A 81 1.43 -12.30 -0.42
CA SER A 81 1.92 -10.94 -0.33
C SER A 81 0.82 -10.04 0.21
N HIS A 82 1.19 -8.81 0.58
CA HIS A 82 0.31 -7.94 1.33
C HIS A 82 0.21 -6.56 0.72
N SER A 83 -0.96 -5.95 0.87
CA SER A 83 -1.28 -4.59 0.44
C SER A 83 -1.28 -3.70 1.68
N ILE A 84 -0.37 -2.73 1.73
CA ILE A 84 -0.06 -1.96 2.94
C ILE A 84 -0.30 -0.48 2.68
N GLY A 85 -0.91 0.20 3.64
CA GLY A 85 -1.12 1.64 3.61
C GLY A 85 -0.50 2.33 4.82
N ILE A 86 0.32 3.35 4.56
CA ILE A 86 0.94 4.17 5.59
C ILE A 86 0.42 5.59 5.45
N GLY A 87 -0.44 5.99 6.36
CA GLY A 87 -1.12 7.28 6.30
C GLY A 87 -0.61 8.30 7.32
N VAL A 88 -1.10 9.52 7.19
CA VAL A 88 -0.87 10.61 8.15
C VAL A 88 -2.21 11.00 8.75
N LYS A 89 -2.24 11.23 10.06
CA LYS A 89 -3.41 11.78 10.74
C LYS A 89 -3.54 13.25 10.39
N LEU A 90 -4.61 13.59 9.67
CA LEU A 90 -4.91 14.96 9.27
C LEU A 90 -6.14 15.46 10.03
N LEU A 91 -6.33 16.79 10.10
CA LEU A 91 -7.51 17.42 10.70
C LEU A 91 -8.80 16.96 10.02
N TRP A 92 -8.75 16.77 8.70
CA TRP A 92 -9.81 16.11 7.93
C TRP A 92 -9.28 14.73 7.55
N ARG A 93 -9.90 13.70 8.04
CA ARG A 93 -9.45 12.32 7.77
C ARG A 93 -9.73 11.94 6.32
N GLN A 94 -8.67 11.64 5.59
CA GLN A 94 -8.78 10.87 4.37
C GLN A 94 -8.81 9.39 4.77
N ARG A 95 -9.85 8.68 4.35
CA ARG A 95 -9.97 7.25 4.65
C ARG A 95 -8.98 6.44 3.83
N PHE A 96 -8.49 5.35 4.41
CA PHE A 96 -7.76 4.36 3.65
C PHE A 96 -8.68 3.76 2.57
N ASN A 97 -8.14 3.49 1.39
CA ASN A 97 -8.90 2.80 0.36
C ASN A 97 -9.20 1.35 0.79
N ASN A 98 -10.22 0.75 0.17
CA ASN A 98 -10.74 -0.55 0.59
C ASN A 98 -9.79 -1.73 0.33
N ALA A 99 -8.78 -1.53 -0.50
CA ALA A 99 -7.84 -2.59 -0.84
C ALA A 99 -6.60 -2.64 0.08
N VAL A 100 -6.49 -1.72 1.04
CA VAL A 100 -5.45 -1.75 2.05
C VAL A 100 -5.75 -2.85 3.06
N GLU A 101 -4.84 -3.82 3.16
CA GLU A 101 -4.97 -4.94 4.11
C GLU A 101 -4.41 -4.58 5.48
N TYR A 102 -3.22 -4.01 5.52
CA TYR A 102 -2.57 -3.54 6.74
C TYR A 102 -2.31 -2.05 6.66
N LYS A 103 -2.57 -1.33 7.74
CA LYS A 103 -2.47 0.14 7.75
C LYS A 103 -1.85 0.65 9.04
N LYS A 104 -1.13 1.76 8.91
CA LYS A 104 -0.58 2.50 10.02
C LYS A 104 -0.68 3.98 9.73
N GLU A 105 -1.00 4.78 10.75
CA GLU A 105 -1.05 6.23 10.65
C GLU A 105 0.03 6.85 11.52
N PHE A 106 0.66 7.89 10.99
CA PHE A 106 1.66 8.68 11.72
C PHE A 106 1.13 10.11 11.97
N ASN A 107 1.70 10.78 12.94
CA ASN A 107 1.26 12.12 13.33
C ASN A 107 1.73 13.21 12.36
N ASN A 108 2.78 12.97 11.60
CA ASN A 108 3.31 13.93 10.64
C ASN A 108 3.94 13.24 9.43
N PHE A 109 4.16 14.04 8.36
CA PHE A 109 4.70 13.55 7.09
C PHE A 109 6.14 13.01 7.23
N SER A 110 6.94 13.63 8.09
CA SER A 110 8.33 13.22 8.30
C SER A 110 8.42 11.79 8.83
N GLN A 111 7.63 11.49 9.85
CA GLN A 111 7.58 10.13 10.42
C GLN A 111 7.09 9.10 9.40
N ARG A 112 6.09 9.48 8.60
CA ARG A 112 5.58 8.60 7.54
C ARG A 112 6.64 8.32 6.47
N LEU A 113 7.38 9.35 6.07
CA LEU A 113 8.45 9.21 5.09
C LEU A 113 9.54 8.27 5.62
N ASP A 114 9.93 8.41 6.88
CA ASP A 114 10.92 7.53 7.52
C ASP A 114 10.46 6.07 7.46
N GLU A 115 9.18 5.80 7.72
CA GLU A 115 8.62 4.44 7.65
C GLU A 115 8.67 3.89 6.24
N PHE A 116 8.34 4.69 5.20
CA PHE A 116 8.46 4.27 3.82
C PHE A 116 9.91 3.86 3.48
N MET A 117 10.88 4.63 3.95
CA MET A 117 12.29 4.34 3.71
C MET A 117 12.75 3.05 4.42
N LEU A 118 12.26 2.83 5.63
CA LEU A 118 12.59 1.63 6.40
C LEU A 118 11.98 0.36 5.80
N LEU A 119 10.77 0.46 5.27
CA LEU A 119 10.03 -0.70 4.74
C LEU A 119 10.45 -1.07 3.32
N SER A 120 10.86 -0.10 2.51
CA SER A 120 10.99 -0.31 1.07
C SER A 120 12.27 -1.03 0.68
N ASP A 121 12.12 -1.99 -0.23
CA ASP A 121 13.23 -2.58 -0.98
C ASP A 121 13.37 -1.91 -2.34
N ALA A 122 12.28 -1.36 -2.87
CA ALA A 122 12.27 -0.58 -4.11
C ALA A 122 11.18 0.49 -4.04
N ILE A 123 11.36 1.55 -4.82
CA ILE A 123 10.43 2.68 -4.85
C ILE A 123 10.08 2.99 -6.31
N VAL A 124 8.78 3.13 -6.56
CA VAL A 124 8.23 3.61 -7.83
C VAL A 124 7.68 5.01 -7.62
N VAL A 125 8.11 5.93 -8.45
CA VAL A 125 7.71 7.34 -8.38
C VAL A 125 6.93 7.73 -9.63
#